data_4305bc55772b15c3a1ed8f496ac450bb
#
_entry.id   4305bc55772b15c3a1ed8f496ac450bb
#
_cell.length_a   1.000
_cell.length_b   1.000
_cell.length_c   1.000
_cell.angle_alpha   90.00
_cell.angle_beta   90.00
_cell.angle_gamma   90.00
#
_symmetry.space_group_name_H-M   'P 1'
#
loop_
_entity.id
_entity.type
_entity.pdbx_description
1 polymer ?
#
loop_
_entity_poly.entity_id
_entity_poly.type
_entity_poly.pdbx_seq_one_letter_code
_entity_poly.pdbx_strand_id
1 'polypeptide(L)'
;MWRYPDNTFRQAAPAQVVQGDSVRRFAELTREERAALGYNEARPLRREPFTSYVTEWRLGDDLILREQIVEAVVDEAARLDDAAERKRREILAGADAAMDAATVEYSRAEIDSWPKQEAEAQALLADSTAPAPVLSGIAAXRGITLAQMRDKVLANVEAFELVCAEILGTQQAAEEQLKAAMAAGDYNAIEALVVEYPEP
;
A
#
# COMPACT_ATOMS: atom_id res chain seq x y z
N MET A 1 -3.31 29.78 -10.74
CA MET A 1 -2.82 30.09 -12.09
C MET A 1 -3.50 31.33 -12.66
N TRP A 2 -3.17 31.75 -13.88
CA TRP A 2 -3.68 32.98 -14.48
C TRP A 2 -4.18 32.73 -15.91
N ARG A 3 -5.38 33.22 -16.23
CA ARG A 3 -5.81 33.37 -17.63
C ARG A 3 -5.18 34.66 -18.19
N TYR A 4 -4.65 34.55 -19.39
CA TYR A 4 -4.03 35.67 -20.15
C TYR A 4 -5.01 36.20 -21.21
N PRO A 5 -4.76 37.41 -21.76
CA PRO A 5 -5.65 38.00 -22.78
C PRO A 5 -5.84 37.16 -24.04
N ASP A 6 -4.88 36.25 -24.33
CA ASP A 6 -4.96 35.30 -25.44
C ASP A 6 -5.77 34.04 -25.09
N ASN A 7 -6.42 34.05 -23.95
CA ASN A 7 -7.17 32.94 -23.37
C ASN A 7 -6.32 31.70 -22.99
N THR A 8 -4.98 31.85 -22.97
CA THR A 8 -4.13 30.76 -22.44
C THR A 8 -4.08 30.83 -20.91
N PHE A 9 -3.81 29.66 -20.30
CA PHE A 9 -3.65 29.52 -18.85
C PHE A 9 -2.20 29.24 -18.51
N ARG A 10 -1.62 30.01 -17.59
CA ARG A 10 -0.22 29.88 -17.16
C ARG A 10 -0.15 29.88 -15.64
N GLN A 11 0.82 29.14 -15.10
CA GLN A 11 1.00 29.05 -13.65
C GLN A 11 1.41 30.38 -13.02
N ALA A 12 2.32 31.10 -13.67
CA ALA A 12 2.84 32.38 -13.18
C ALA A 12 2.04 33.58 -13.74
N ALA A 13 1.92 34.63 -12.93
CA ALA A 13 1.46 35.92 -13.39
C ALA A 13 2.57 36.56 -14.22
N PRO A 14 2.25 37.46 -15.15
CA PRO A 14 3.30 38.24 -15.85
C PRO A 14 4.01 39.18 -14.87
N ALA A 15 5.28 39.45 -15.08
CA ALA A 15 6.02 40.42 -14.25
C ALA A 15 5.52 41.84 -14.49
N GLN A 16 5.24 42.15 -15.75
CA GLN A 16 4.87 43.49 -16.22
C GLN A 16 3.80 43.39 -17.31
N VAL A 17 3.07 44.46 -17.50
CA VAL A 17 2.11 44.62 -18.60
C VAL A 17 2.32 45.98 -19.26
N VAL A 18 1.98 46.04 -20.53
CA VAL A 18 2.00 47.30 -21.31
C VAL A 18 0.57 47.85 -21.33
N GLN A 19 0.42 49.13 -20.98
CA GLN A 19 -0.84 49.84 -21.01
C GLN A 19 -0.64 51.19 -21.70
N GLY A 20 -1.02 51.28 -22.96
CA GLY A 20 -0.70 52.42 -23.79
C GLY A 20 0.82 52.55 -23.97
N ASP A 21 1.39 53.70 -23.69
CA ASP A 21 2.83 53.97 -23.79
C ASP A 21 3.60 53.65 -22.48
N SER A 22 2.94 53.09 -21.46
CA SER A 22 3.57 52.82 -20.17
C SER A 22 3.68 51.34 -19.87
N VAL A 23 4.72 50.98 -19.10
CA VAL A 23 4.94 49.64 -18.59
C VAL A 23 4.72 49.69 -17.07
N ARG A 24 3.82 48.83 -16.57
CA ARG A 24 3.50 48.76 -15.15
C ARG A 24 3.81 47.36 -14.62
N ARG A 25 4.25 47.29 -13.37
CA ARG A 25 4.42 45.99 -12.67
C ARG A 25 3.06 45.39 -12.45
N PHE A 26 2.89 44.12 -12.82
CA PHE A 26 1.62 43.41 -12.68
C PHE A 26 1.15 43.35 -11.23
N ALA A 27 2.10 43.18 -10.30
CA ALA A 27 1.79 43.08 -8.85
C ALA A 27 1.16 44.38 -8.29
N GLU A 28 1.41 45.52 -8.92
CA GLU A 28 0.89 46.82 -8.48
C GLU A 28 -0.53 47.10 -8.97
N LEU A 29 -1.04 46.32 -9.91
CA LEU A 29 -2.39 46.47 -10.45
C LEU A 29 -3.43 45.87 -9.48
N THR A 30 -4.56 46.53 -9.38
CA THR A 30 -5.73 45.97 -8.71
C THR A 30 -6.29 44.81 -9.51
N ARG A 31 -7.18 44.04 -8.92
CA ARG A 31 -7.84 42.91 -9.59
C ARG A 31 -8.68 43.41 -10.78
N GLU A 32 -9.34 44.53 -10.59
CA GLU A 32 -10.17 45.17 -11.62
C GLU A 32 -9.30 45.64 -12.80
N GLU A 33 -8.16 46.25 -12.53
CA GLU A 33 -7.21 46.69 -13.57
C GLU A 33 -6.67 45.47 -14.34
N ARG A 34 -6.30 44.40 -13.64
CA ARG A 34 -5.84 43.16 -14.28
C ARG A 34 -6.93 42.55 -15.17
N ALA A 35 -8.17 42.50 -14.66
CA ALA A 35 -9.30 41.97 -15.43
C ALA A 35 -9.60 42.81 -16.66
N ALA A 36 -9.54 44.14 -16.55
CA ALA A 36 -9.71 45.07 -17.69
C ALA A 36 -8.65 44.85 -18.77
N LEU A 37 -7.47 44.38 -18.40
CA LEU A 37 -6.40 44.02 -19.34
C LEU A 37 -6.49 42.55 -19.83
N GLY A 38 -7.52 41.84 -19.42
CA GLY A 38 -7.76 40.46 -19.84
C GLY A 38 -7.08 39.40 -18.98
N TYR A 39 -6.54 39.79 -17.83
CA TYR A 39 -5.89 38.86 -16.92
C TYR A 39 -6.81 38.56 -15.74
N ASN A 40 -7.07 37.29 -15.51
CA ASN A 40 -7.85 36.85 -14.33
C ASN A 40 -7.08 35.77 -13.58
N GLU A 41 -7.11 35.83 -12.26
CA GLU A 41 -6.74 34.67 -11.43
C GLU A 41 -7.64 33.50 -11.81
N ALA A 42 -7.07 32.32 -11.97
CA ALA A 42 -7.84 31.11 -12.35
C ALA A 42 -7.58 30.00 -11.34
N ARG A 43 -8.63 29.40 -10.86
CA ARG A 43 -8.62 28.30 -9.88
C ARG A 43 -9.14 27.04 -10.53
N PRO A 44 -8.24 26.10 -10.89
CA PRO A 44 -8.64 24.85 -11.49
C PRO A 44 -9.34 23.95 -10.48
N LEU A 45 -10.15 23.04 -10.99
CA LEU A 45 -10.79 21.99 -10.22
C LEU A 45 -9.74 20.98 -9.70
N ARG A 46 -9.91 20.53 -8.47
CA ARG A 46 -9.17 19.38 -7.98
C ARG A 46 -9.76 18.12 -8.62
N ARG A 47 -8.91 17.34 -9.27
CA ARG A 47 -9.32 16.10 -9.95
C ARG A 47 -9.26 14.92 -8.96
N GLU A 48 -10.30 14.10 -8.96
CA GLU A 48 -10.31 12.84 -8.22
C GLU A 48 -9.85 11.70 -9.14
N PRO A 49 -9.16 10.68 -8.58
CA PRO A 49 -8.72 9.52 -9.37
C PRO A 49 -9.92 8.81 -10.03
N PHE A 50 -9.67 8.15 -11.12
CA PHE A 50 -10.66 7.35 -11.84
C PHE A 50 -11.90 8.15 -12.28
N THR A 51 -11.81 9.50 -12.33
CA THR A 51 -12.95 10.33 -12.72
C THR A 51 -12.58 11.19 -13.91
N SER A 52 -13.33 11.09 -14.97
CA SER A 52 -13.25 11.99 -16.12
C SER A 52 -14.23 13.14 -15.93
N TYR A 53 -13.83 14.33 -16.37
CA TYR A 53 -14.60 15.55 -16.16
C TYR A 53 -14.79 16.29 -17.46
N VAL A 54 -16.02 16.75 -17.70
CA VAL A 54 -16.30 17.83 -18.62
C VAL A 54 -16.47 19.08 -17.76
N THR A 55 -15.69 20.13 -18.04
CA THR A 55 -15.68 21.33 -17.21
C THR A 55 -15.85 22.59 -18.04
N GLU A 56 -16.26 23.67 -17.39
CA GLU A 56 -16.29 25.01 -17.97
C GLU A 56 -15.65 25.99 -16.98
N TRP A 57 -15.13 27.09 -17.53
CA TRP A 57 -14.58 28.18 -16.72
C TRP A 57 -15.63 29.28 -16.55
N ARG A 58 -15.95 29.61 -15.31
CA ARG A 58 -16.88 30.70 -15.00
C ARG A 58 -16.18 31.80 -14.23
N LEU A 59 -16.42 33.05 -14.66
CA LEU A 59 -15.93 34.26 -13.98
C LEU A 59 -16.90 34.60 -12.86
N GLY A 60 -16.40 34.69 -11.63
CA GLY A 60 -17.19 35.13 -10.48
C GLY A 60 -17.23 36.65 -10.37
N ASP A 61 -18.13 37.16 -9.52
CA ASP A 61 -18.26 38.57 -9.22
C ASP A 61 -16.97 39.17 -8.63
N ASP A 62 -16.13 38.32 -8.05
CA ASP A 62 -14.81 38.66 -7.54
C ASP A 62 -13.71 38.64 -8.63
N LEU A 63 -14.09 38.53 -9.89
CA LEU A 63 -13.20 38.52 -11.06
C LEU A 63 -12.20 37.36 -11.07
N ILE A 64 -12.50 36.28 -10.33
CA ILE A 64 -11.71 35.03 -10.35
C ILE A 64 -12.43 34.01 -11.23
N LEU A 65 -11.67 33.42 -12.17
CA LEU A 65 -12.16 32.30 -12.98
C LEU A 65 -12.06 31.02 -12.17
N ARG A 66 -13.17 30.30 -12.10
CA ARG A 66 -13.21 28.99 -11.43
C ARG A 66 -13.63 27.93 -12.43
N GLU A 67 -12.87 26.86 -12.47
CA GLU A 67 -13.26 25.70 -13.24
C GLU A 67 -14.41 24.99 -12.50
N GLN A 68 -15.53 24.78 -13.17
CA GLN A 68 -16.72 24.14 -12.61
C GLN A 68 -17.05 22.85 -13.38
N ILE A 69 -17.60 21.88 -12.67
CA ILE A 69 -17.97 20.60 -13.25
C ILE A 69 -19.30 20.78 -14.01
N VAL A 70 -19.29 20.41 -15.27
CA VAL A 70 -20.51 20.23 -16.08
C VAL A 70 -20.97 18.79 -16.00
N GLU A 71 -20.01 17.85 -16.10
CA GLU A 71 -20.27 16.42 -16.00
C GLU A 71 -19.05 15.74 -15.38
N ALA A 72 -19.29 14.72 -14.57
CA ALA A 72 -18.25 13.87 -14.01
C ALA A 72 -18.69 12.41 -14.14
N VAL A 73 -17.78 11.58 -14.65
CA VAL A 73 -18.06 10.14 -14.82
C VAL A 73 -16.92 9.37 -14.14
N VAL A 74 -17.28 8.56 -13.15
CA VAL A 74 -16.33 7.70 -12.44
C VAL A 74 -16.16 6.39 -13.23
N ASP A 75 -14.93 5.99 -13.45
CA ASP A 75 -14.61 4.65 -13.96
C ASP A 75 -14.63 3.68 -12.77
N GLU A 76 -15.82 3.15 -12.49
CA GLU A 76 -16.03 2.27 -11.33
C GLU A 76 -15.23 0.97 -11.46
N ALA A 77 -15.01 0.48 -12.68
CA ALA A 77 -14.22 -0.74 -12.90
C ALA A 77 -12.76 -0.50 -12.55
N ALA A 78 -12.15 0.57 -13.07
CA ALA A 78 -10.76 0.89 -12.77
C ALA A 78 -10.56 1.22 -11.28
N ARG A 79 -11.53 1.86 -10.66
CA ARG A 79 -11.52 2.19 -9.23
C ARG A 79 -11.56 0.92 -8.36
N LEU A 80 -12.42 -0.05 -8.76
CA LEU A 80 -12.55 -1.33 -8.06
C LEU A 80 -11.27 -2.16 -8.19
N ASP A 81 -10.70 -2.23 -9.40
CA ASP A 81 -9.48 -2.98 -9.66
C ASP A 81 -8.29 -2.42 -8.87
N ASP A 82 -8.15 -1.10 -8.82
CA ASP A 82 -7.08 -0.45 -8.04
C ASP A 82 -7.22 -0.75 -6.54
N ALA A 83 -8.45 -0.64 -6.01
CA ALA A 83 -8.71 -0.94 -4.60
C ALA A 83 -8.37 -2.41 -4.27
N ALA A 84 -8.77 -3.33 -5.14
CA ALA A 84 -8.50 -4.76 -4.96
C ALA A 84 -6.99 -5.05 -4.99
N GLU A 85 -6.26 -4.43 -5.92
CA GLU A 85 -4.81 -4.62 -6.01
C GLU A 85 -4.07 -4.05 -4.80
N ARG A 86 -4.50 -2.89 -4.29
CA ARG A 86 -3.95 -2.33 -3.04
C ARG A 86 -4.22 -3.26 -1.87
N LYS A 87 -5.45 -3.77 -1.75
CA LYS A 87 -5.85 -4.66 -0.65
C LYS A 87 -5.10 -5.99 -0.72
N ARG A 88 -4.90 -6.54 -1.93
CA ARG A 88 -4.11 -7.77 -2.11
C ARG A 88 -2.68 -7.60 -1.59
N ARG A 89 -2.04 -6.46 -1.94
CA ARG A 89 -0.68 -6.17 -1.46
C ARG A 89 -0.64 -6.03 0.06
N GLU A 90 -1.67 -5.42 0.66
CA GLU A 90 -1.81 -5.27 2.11
C GLU A 90 -1.91 -6.65 2.79
N ILE A 91 -2.75 -7.54 2.25
CA ILE A 91 -2.92 -8.92 2.77
C ILE A 91 -1.57 -9.66 2.76
N LEU A 92 -0.88 -9.66 1.62
CA LEU A 92 0.40 -10.36 1.49
C LEU A 92 1.48 -9.76 2.41
N ALA A 93 1.58 -8.44 2.44
CA ALA A 93 2.55 -7.76 3.31
C ALA A 93 2.28 -8.03 4.80
N GLY A 94 1.02 -8.14 5.18
CA GLY A 94 0.64 -8.50 6.54
C GLY A 94 1.09 -9.92 6.91
N ALA A 95 0.88 -10.89 6.01
CA ALA A 95 1.32 -12.27 6.23
C ALA A 95 2.85 -12.35 6.34
N ASP A 96 3.58 -11.67 5.44
CA ASP A 96 5.04 -11.61 5.49
C ASP A 96 5.52 -11.00 6.82
N ALA A 97 4.90 -9.91 7.25
CA ALA A 97 5.27 -9.23 8.50
C ALA A 97 5.01 -10.13 9.73
N ALA A 98 3.90 -10.86 9.74
CA ALA A 98 3.58 -11.80 10.83
C ALA A 98 4.62 -12.94 10.89
N MET A 99 5.00 -13.48 9.72
CA MET A 99 6.02 -14.53 9.65
C MET A 99 7.40 -14.01 10.09
N ASP A 100 7.76 -12.80 9.66
CA ASP A 100 9.01 -12.16 10.11
C ASP A 100 9.02 -11.96 11.63
N ALA A 101 7.90 -11.53 12.21
CA ALA A 101 7.75 -11.37 13.66
C ALA A 101 7.91 -12.70 14.40
N ALA A 102 7.32 -13.77 13.87
CA ALA A 102 7.39 -15.12 14.48
C ALA A 102 8.81 -15.69 14.46
N THR A 103 9.70 -15.17 13.58
CA THR A 103 11.06 -15.70 13.44
C THR A 103 12.15 -14.68 13.87
N VAL A 104 11.76 -13.49 14.34
CA VAL A 104 12.69 -12.37 14.60
C VAL A 104 13.81 -12.70 15.59
N GLU A 105 13.58 -13.61 16.53
CA GLU A 105 14.55 -13.98 17.56
C GLU A 105 15.61 -15.00 17.07
N TYR A 106 15.43 -15.55 15.87
CA TYR A 106 16.28 -16.63 15.37
C TYR A 106 17.27 -16.12 14.32
N SER A 107 18.49 -16.63 14.39
CA SER A 107 19.49 -16.28 13.38
C SER A 107 19.16 -16.94 12.03
N ARG A 108 19.59 -16.33 10.95
CA ARG A 108 19.40 -16.88 9.59
C ARG A 108 19.94 -18.33 9.50
N ALA A 109 21.13 -18.57 10.09
CA ALA A 109 21.73 -19.91 10.10
C ALA A 109 20.86 -20.93 10.83
N GLU A 110 20.22 -20.51 11.90
CA GLU A 110 19.30 -21.38 12.66
C GLU A 110 18.07 -21.72 11.82
N ILE A 111 17.42 -20.72 11.25
CA ILE A 111 16.23 -20.92 10.39
C ILE A 111 16.58 -21.84 9.22
N ASP A 112 17.70 -21.58 8.54
CA ASP A 112 18.14 -22.38 7.39
C ASP A 112 18.41 -23.85 7.78
N SER A 113 18.72 -24.13 9.04
CA SER A 113 18.97 -25.49 9.53
C SER A 113 17.71 -26.25 9.94
N TRP A 114 16.57 -25.58 10.17
CA TRP A 114 15.34 -26.20 10.71
C TRP A 114 14.87 -27.41 9.89
N PRO A 115 14.78 -27.36 8.56
CA PRO A 115 14.33 -28.54 7.80
C PRO A 115 15.23 -29.75 8.00
N LYS A 116 16.53 -29.53 8.17
CA LYS A 116 17.47 -30.62 8.43
C LYS A 116 17.33 -31.16 9.85
N GLN A 117 17.16 -30.27 10.83
CA GLN A 117 16.93 -30.66 12.22
C GLN A 117 15.65 -31.50 12.35
N GLU A 118 14.58 -31.05 11.70
CA GLU A 118 13.29 -31.76 11.69
C GLU A 118 13.46 -33.15 11.07
N ALA A 119 14.06 -33.25 9.89
CA ALA A 119 14.25 -34.53 9.21
C ALA A 119 15.02 -35.52 10.08
N GLU A 120 16.08 -35.06 10.76
CA GLU A 120 16.86 -35.90 11.67
C GLU A 120 16.06 -36.29 12.92
N ALA A 121 15.25 -35.37 13.46
CA ALA A 121 14.42 -35.63 14.62
C ALA A 121 13.35 -36.68 14.31
N GLN A 122 12.69 -36.59 13.15
CA GLN A 122 11.71 -37.55 12.68
C GLN A 122 12.35 -38.96 12.47
N ALA A 123 13.55 -38.98 11.87
CA ALA A 123 14.27 -40.23 11.67
C ALA A 123 14.63 -40.90 13.01
N LEU A 124 15.07 -40.11 13.99
CA LEU A 124 15.38 -40.64 15.36
C LEU A 124 14.14 -41.08 16.10
N LEU A 125 12.97 -40.50 15.81
CA LEU A 125 11.70 -40.97 16.40
C LEU A 125 11.32 -42.35 15.87
N ALA A 126 11.57 -42.58 14.57
CA ALA A 126 11.29 -43.88 13.93
C ALA A 126 12.36 -44.94 14.28
N ASP A 127 13.62 -44.56 14.37
CA ASP A 127 14.75 -45.45 14.67
C ASP A 127 15.80 -44.67 15.50
N SER A 128 15.90 -44.98 16.75
CA SER A 128 16.81 -44.33 17.69
C SER A 128 18.30 -44.45 17.31
N THR A 129 18.62 -45.26 16.31
CA THR A 129 20.00 -45.43 15.81
C THR A 129 20.24 -44.69 14.49
N ALA A 130 19.21 -43.97 13.99
CA ALA A 130 19.35 -43.22 12.74
C ALA A 130 20.46 -42.18 12.83
N PRO A 131 21.18 -41.94 11.73
CA PRO A 131 22.24 -40.92 11.75
C PRO A 131 21.63 -39.50 11.83
N ALA A 132 22.13 -38.73 12.78
CA ALA A 132 21.67 -37.37 13.07
C ALA A 132 22.84 -36.44 13.39
N PRO A 133 23.71 -36.17 12.40
CA PRO A 133 24.94 -35.39 12.67
C PRO A 133 24.67 -33.95 13.11
N VAL A 134 23.60 -33.29 12.58
CA VAL A 134 23.29 -31.91 12.97
C VAL A 134 22.79 -31.90 14.42
N LEU A 135 21.80 -32.74 14.75
CA LEU A 135 21.27 -32.79 16.12
C LEU A 135 22.34 -33.23 17.13
N SER A 136 23.24 -34.21 16.76
CA SER A 136 24.33 -34.64 17.63
C SER A 136 25.30 -33.49 17.92
N GLY A 137 25.65 -32.72 16.90
CA GLY A 137 26.51 -31.56 17.05
C GLY A 137 25.91 -30.49 17.95
N ILE A 138 24.62 -30.18 17.74
CA ILE A 138 23.89 -29.17 18.56
C ILE A 138 23.77 -29.69 20.02
N ALA A 139 23.40 -30.94 20.23
CA ALA A 139 23.23 -31.53 21.55
C ALA A 139 24.57 -31.47 22.35
N ALA A 140 25.70 -31.80 21.72
CA ALA A 140 27.01 -31.70 22.34
C ALA A 140 27.33 -30.25 22.79
N UNK A 141 26.88 -29.47 21.99
CA UNK A 141 27.07 -28.23 22.16
C UNK A 141 26.39 -27.71 23.20
N ARG A 142 25.31 -28.05 23.54
CA ARG A 142 24.33 -27.69 24.58
C ARG A 142 24.44 -28.52 25.86
N GLY A 143 25.28 -29.55 25.88
CA GLY A 143 25.40 -30.43 27.03
C GLY A 143 24.17 -31.25 27.35
N ILE A 144 23.36 -31.60 26.33
CA ILE A 144 22.16 -32.43 26.51
C ILE A 144 22.27 -33.69 25.67
N THR A 145 21.39 -34.66 25.96
CA THR A 145 21.38 -35.93 25.20
C THR A 145 20.74 -35.72 23.82
N LEU A 146 21.08 -36.56 22.86
CA LEU A 146 20.49 -36.59 21.54
C LEU A 146 18.98 -36.76 21.62
N ALA A 147 18.48 -37.59 22.52
CA ALA A 147 17.04 -37.80 22.74
C ALA A 147 16.34 -36.49 23.20
N GLN A 148 16.97 -35.79 24.16
CA GLN A 148 16.45 -34.48 24.61
C GLN A 148 16.45 -33.43 23.46
N MET A 149 17.48 -33.44 22.62
CA MET A 149 17.53 -32.52 21.47
C MET A 149 16.45 -32.84 20.44
N ARG A 150 16.25 -34.15 20.12
CA ARG A 150 15.17 -34.61 19.25
C ARG A 150 13.80 -34.10 19.75
N ASP A 151 13.50 -34.33 21.05
CA ASP A 151 12.20 -33.99 21.63
C ASP A 151 11.97 -32.45 21.58
N LYS A 152 13.02 -31.67 21.84
CA LYS A 152 12.93 -30.20 21.72
C LYS A 152 12.63 -29.73 20.28
N VAL A 153 13.30 -30.35 19.30
CA VAL A 153 13.08 -30.01 17.90
C VAL A 153 11.64 -30.36 17.49
N LEU A 154 11.15 -31.53 17.83
CA LEU A 154 9.78 -31.95 17.50
C LEU A 154 8.73 -31.03 18.13
N ALA A 155 8.92 -30.63 19.39
CA ALA A 155 8.01 -29.66 20.05
C ALA A 155 8.04 -28.28 19.37
N ASN A 156 9.25 -27.81 18.97
CA ASN A 156 9.38 -26.53 18.27
C ASN A 156 8.71 -26.60 16.87
N VAL A 157 8.88 -27.71 16.15
CA VAL A 157 8.24 -27.90 14.84
C VAL A 157 6.71 -27.82 14.99
N GLU A 158 6.15 -28.55 15.93
CA GLU A 158 4.70 -28.53 16.19
C GLU A 158 4.20 -27.11 16.49
N ALA A 159 4.91 -26.38 17.35
CA ALA A 159 4.53 -25.01 17.70
C ALA A 159 4.60 -24.07 16.49
N PHE A 160 5.65 -24.18 15.70
CA PHE A 160 5.85 -23.34 14.51
C PHE A 160 4.82 -23.66 13.41
N GLU A 161 4.48 -24.94 13.23
CA GLU A 161 3.44 -25.35 12.27
C GLU A 161 2.07 -24.72 12.61
N LEU A 162 1.74 -24.61 13.90
CA LEU A 162 0.51 -23.96 14.34
C LEU A 162 0.50 -22.48 14.01
N VAL A 163 1.62 -21.78 14.23
CA VAL A 163 1.76 -20.35 13.87
C VAL A 163 1.61 -20.19 12.35
N CYS A 164 2.31 -21.01 11.57
CA CYS A 164 2.21 -20.97 10.10
C CYS A 164 0.78 -21.20 9.63
N ALA A 165 0.10 -22.19 10.19
CA ALA A 165 -1.28 -22.52 9.82
C ALA A 165 -2.23 -21.36 10.11
N GLU A 166 -2.04 -20.67 11.23
CA GLU A 166 -2.86 -19.51 11.61
C GLU A 166 -2.63 -18.33 10.67
N ILE A 167 -1.37 -18.01 10.37
CA ILE A 167 -1.03 -16.92 9.43
C ILE A 167 -1.61 -17.20 8.04
N LEU A 168 -1.36 -18.41 7.50
CA LEU A 168 -1.84 -18.80 6.17
C LEU A 168 -3.37 -18.87 6.12
N GLY A 169 -4.00 -19.38 7.18
CA GLY A 169 -5.46 -19.42 7.28
C GLY A 169 -6.07 -18.02 7.24
N THR A 170 -5.49 -17.08 7.97
CA THR A 170 -5.90 -15.67 7.99
C THR A 170 -5.75 -15.05 6.61
N GLN A 171 -4.60 -15.25 5.96
CA GLN A 171 -4.35 -14.76 4.60
C GLN A 171 -5.39 -15.27 3.61
N GLN A 172 -5.60 -16.59 3.58
CA GLN A 172 -6.53 -17.23 2.63
C GLN A 172 -7.96 -16.76 2.85
N ALA A 173 -8.39 -16.64 4.11
CA ALA A 173 -9.73 -16.13 4.44
C ALA A 173 -9.92 -14.69 3.92
N ALA A 174 -8.90 -13.86 4.09
CA ALA A 174 -8.93 -12.47 3.59
C ALA A 174 -8.97 -12.43 2.05
N GLU A 175 -8.19 -13.28 1.38
CA GLU A 175 -8.20 -13.38 -0.09
C GLU A 175 -9.57 -13.84 -0.62
N GLU A 176 -10.25 -14.75 0.08
CA GLU A 176 -11.60 -15.19 -0.28
C GLU A 176 -12.61 -14.05 -0.12
N GLN A 177 -12.53 -13.27 0.95
CA GLN A 177 -13.39 -12.10 1.18
C GLN A 177 -13.16 -11.04 0.09
N LEU A 178 -11.90 -10.76 -0.24
CA LEU A 178 -11.55 -9.82 -1.31
C LEU A 178 -12.14 -10.29 -2.65
N LYS A 179 -11.97 -11.56 -2.98
CA LYS A 179 -12.51 -12.16 -4.21
C LYS A 179 -14.04 -12.04 -4.27
N ALA A 180 -14.72 -12.29 -3.15
CA ALA A 180 -16.18 -12.15 -3.07
C ALA A 180 -16.63 -10.69 -3.28
N ALA A 181 -15.94 -9.74 -2.65
CA ALA A 181 -16.23 -8.30 -2.80
C ALA A 181 -16.01 -7.83 -4.25
N MET A 182 -14.93 -8.30 -4.90
CA MET A 182 -14.66 -8.01 -6.31
C MET A 182 -15.77 -8.57 -7.22
N ALA A 183 -16.19 -9.81 -6.99
CA ALA A 183 -17.24 -10.45 -7.78
C ALA A 183 -18.59 -9.73 -7.62
N ALA A 184 -18.83 -9.13 -6.45
CA ALA A 184 -20.03 -8.32 -6.18
C ALA A 184 -19.91 -6.87 -6.72
N GLY A 185 -18.73 -6.44 -7.14
CA GLY A 185 -18.48 -5.03 -7.52
C GLY A 185 -18.55 -4.09 -6.31
N ASP A 186 -18.28 -4.60 -5.11
CA ASP A 186 -18.47 -3.84 -3.87
C ASP A 186 -17.18 -3.17 -3.42
N TYR A 187 -16.94 -1.96 -3.94
CA TYR A 187 -15.81 -1.11 -3.59
C TYR A 187 -15.73 -0.88 -2.07
N ASN A 188 -16.89 -0.65 -1.43
CA ASN A 188 -16.91 -0.33 0.00
C ASN A 188 -16.51 -1.54 0.86
N ALA A 189 -16.92 -2.75 0.45
CA ALA A 189 -16.50 -3.99 1.12
C ALA A 189 -14.99 -4.18 1.00
N ILE A 190 -14.39 -3.88 -0.16
CA ILE A 190 -12.92 -3.96 -0.35
C ILE A 190 -12.21 -2.98 0.59
N GLU A 191 -12.64 -1.71 0.63
CA GLU A 191 -12.01 -0.69 1.48
C GLU A 191 -12.17 -1.01 2.97
N ALA A 192 -13.31 -1.60 3.37
CA ALA A 192 -13.60 -1.94 4.76
C ALA A 192 -12.91 -3.22 5.24
N LEU A 193 -12.34 -4.02 4.32
CA LEU A 193 -11.68 -5.27 4.68
C LEU A 193 -10.44 -5.00 5.54
N VAL A 194 -10.48 -5.46 6.79
CA VAL A 194 -9.37 -5.37 7.74
C VAL A 194 -8.87 -6.79 8.02
N VAL A 195 -7.57 -6.99 8.00
CA VAL A 195 -6.95 -8.29 8.26
C VAL A 195 -6.04 -8.16 9.48
N GLU A 196 -6.35 -8.91 10.51
CA GLU A 196 -5.56 -8.95 11.75
C GLU A 196 -4.84 -10.29 11.82
N TYR A 197 -3.53 -10.25 11.69
CA TYR A 197 -2.68 -11.43 11.79
C TYR A 197 -2.39 -11.73 13.26
N PRO A 198 -2.15 -13.01 13.62
CA PRO A 198 -1.80 -13.34 14.99
C PRO A 198 -0.48 -12.69 15.40
N GLU A 199 -0.40 -12.27 16.65
CA GLU A 199 0.86 -11.83 17.26
C GLU A 199 1.61 -13.09 17.73
N PRO A 200 2.94 -13.16 17.56
CA PRO A 200 3.74 -14.32 17.96
C PRO A 200 3.83 -14.50 19.48
#